data_853b2ffbae59b699ca5f24fb9613a3d3
#
_entry.id   853b2ffbae59b699ca5f24fb9613a3d3
#
_cell.length_a   1.000
_cell.length_b   1.000
_cell.length_c   1.000
_cell.angle_alpha   90.00
_cell.angle_beta   90.00
_cell.angle_gamma   90.00
#
_symmetry.space_group_name_H-M   'P 1'
#
loop_
_entity.id
_entity.type
_entity.pdbx_description
1 polymer ?
#
loop_
_entity_poly.entity_id
_entity_poly.type
_entity_poly.pdbx_seq_one_letter_code
_entity_poly.pdbx_strand_id
1 'polypeptide(L)'
;MQNNSRDLRLISFNKYVRPEIKEYKHKGYVLNGVNNSFYNYLTECYYGSTTHKAVCDTYINLIYGQGLVEKDGDVESAEWLTFLEIFSEEDQHRIISDFKIYGEFSAQVIPTRGKTLSKILHLEKSKVVPSVADDLGNITSYWYSKDWSKQWQQGYEPVEYPAMGHGKGNETEIYVGKPYNVGKEYFSDPDYLPVLPYAEFEQEVANYYLKYIKNGLSLGNIVNVPNSQHWSSEEKDKYEKKVKERLTGSDNANQVLISFNGADTSPSTIESIKNDYAHKQWDFLTVEARQQILTGHKATS
;
A
#
# COMPACT_ATOMS: atom_id res chain seq x y z
N MET A 1 -48.28 0.06 -19.60
CA MET A 1 -47.31 -0.67 -18.75
C MET A 1 -45.97 0.07 -18.84
N GLN A 2 -45.66 0.94 -17.88
CA GLN A 2 -44.43 1.70 -17.86
C GLN A 2 -43.40 0.85 -17.12
N ASN A 3 -42.30 0.52 -17.81
CA ASN A 3 -41.15 -0.15 -17.24
C ASN A 3 -40.44 0.79 -16.25
N ASN A 4 -40.63 0.55 -14.96
CA ASN A 4 -39.82 1.12 -13.90
C ASN A 4 -38.46 0.35 -13.86
N SER A 5 -37.53 0.72 -14.69
CA SER A 5 -36.16 0.24 -14.57
C SER A 5 -35.51 0.96 -13.36
N ARG A 6 -35.46 0.31 -12.22
CA ARG A 6 -34.59 0.73 -11.11
C ARG A 6 -33.16 0.40 -11.52
N ASP A 7 -32.36 1.41 -11.81
CA ASP A 7 -30.91 1.27 -11.98
C ASP A 7 -30.28 0.97 -10.60
N LEU A 8 -30.13 -0.28 -10.30
CA LEU A 8 -29.33 -0.75 -9.17
C LEU A 8 -27.87 -0.79 -9.59
N ARG A 9 -27.09 0.22 -9.20
CA ARG A 9 -25.65 0.19 -9.34
C ARG A 9 -25.04 -0.61 -8.19
N LEU A 10 -24.58 -1.81 -8.48
CA LEU A 10 -23.76 -2.61 -7.57
C LEU A 10 -22.38 -1.95 -7.46
N ILE A 11 -22.02 -1.52 -6.27
CA ILE A 11 -20.65 -1.14 -5.94
C ILE A 11 -19.89 -2.43 -5.72
N SER A 12 -19.05 -2.83 -6.67
CA SER A 12 -18.11 -3.92 -6.46
C SER A 12 -16.90 -3.37 -5.70
N PHE A 13 -16.55 -3.99 -4.58
CA PHE A 13 -15.26 -3.77 -3.93
C PHE A 13 -14.16 -4.25 -4.90
N ASN A 14 -13.11 -3.44 -5.02
CA ASN A 14 -11.94 -3.85 -5.80
C ASN A 14 -11.38 -5.14 -5.17
N LYS A 15 -11.51 -6.25 -5.88
CA LYS A 15 -10.88 -7.50 -5.47
C LYS A 15 -9.37 -7.30 -5.59
N TYR A 16 -8.63 -7.58 -4.50
CA TYR A 16 -7.18 -7.65 -4.58
C TYR A 16 -6.79 -8.58 -5.75
N VAL A 17 -6.12 -8.02 -6.72
CA VAL A 17 -5.55 -8.76 -7.84
C VAL A 17 -4.04 -8.72 -7.65
N ARG A 18 -3.43 -9.90 -7.52
CA ARG A 18 -1.97 -10.01 -7.45
C ARG A 18 -1.38 -9.28 -8.66
N PRO A 19 -0.42 -8.36 -8.45
CA PRO A 19 0.13 -7.58 -9.55
C PRO A 19 0.84 -8.50 -10.54
N GLU A 20 0.58 -8.31 -11.82
CA GLU A 20 1.32 -8.98 -12.88
C GLU A 20 2.75 -8.43 -12.93
N ILE A 21 3.71 -9.33 -12.95
CA ILE A 21 5.11 -9.00 -13.23
C ILE A 21 5.21 -8.64 -14.71
N LYS A 22 5.69 -7.44 -15.01
CA LYS A 22 5.82 -6.94 -16.38
C LYS A 22 7.26 -6.78 -16.77
N GLU A 23 7.72 -7.61 -17.72
CA GLU A 23 9.01 -7.46 -18.39
C GLU A 23 8.92 -6.41 -19.49
N TYR A 24 9.69 -5.36 -19.35
CA TYR A 24 9.86 -4.34 -20.39
C TYR A 24 11.18 -4.62 -21.17
N LYS A 25 11.20 -5.68 -21.97
CA LYS A 25 12.40 -6.15 -22.70
C LYS A 25 13.12 -5.05 -23.46
N HIS A 26 12.39 -4.13 -24.08
CA HIS A 26 12.96 -2.99 -24.81
C HIS A 26 13.57 -1.91 -23.90
N LYS A 27 13.25 -1.92 -22.62
CA LYS A 27 13.80 -0.99 -21.61
C LYS A 27 14.83 -1.64 -20.69
N GLY A 28 14.92 -2.98 -20.71
CA GLY A 28 15.91 -3.74 -19.98
C GLY A 28 15.57 -4.02 -18.51
N TYR A 29 14.36 -3.67 -18.01
CA TYR A 29 13.99 -3.89 -16.61
C TYR A 29 12.62 -4.55 -16.43
N VAL A 30 12.38 -5.05 -15.24
CA VAL A 30 11.15 -5.75 -14.85
C VAL A 30 10.47 -5.03 -13.70
N LEU A 31 9.17 -4.74 -13.80
CA LEU A 31 8.38 -4.07 -12.78
C LEU A 31 7.46 -5.04 -12.03
N ASN A 32 7.32 -4.83 -10.72
CA ASN A 32 6.35 -5.53 -9.88
C ASN A 32 5.00 -4.79 -9.89
N GLY A 33 4.17 -5.13 -10.85
CA GLY A 33 2.92 -4.42 -11.16
C GLY A 33 3.11 -3.21 -12.06
N VAL A 34 2.03 -2.49 -12.35
CA VAL A 34 2.06 -1.28 -13.16
C VAL A 34 2.84 -0.20 -12.40
N ASN A 35 3.90 0.34 -13.02
CA ASN A 35 4.75 1.36 -12.39
C ASN A 35 5.32 0.93 -11.02
N ASN A 36 5.62 -0.35 -10.86
CA ASN A 36 6.13 -0.92 -9.60
C ASN A 36 5.18 -0.75 -8.40
N SER A 37 3.86 -0.73 -8.66
CA SER A 37 2.82 -0.35 -7.70
C SER A 37 2.62 -1.33 -6.54
N PHE A 38 3.17 -2.56 -6.63
CA PHE A 38 3.00 -3.55 -5.57
C PHE A 38 3.61 -3.09 -4.24
N TYR A 39 4.78 -2.45 -4.28
CA TYR A 39 5.41 -1.91 -3.07
C TYR A 39 4.61 -0.76 -2.44
N ASN A 40 3.97 0.08 -3.27
CA ASN A 40 3.06 1.11 -2.77
C ASN A 40 1.87 0.49 -2.04
N TYR A 41 1.28 -0.57 -2.62
CA TYR A 41 0.20 -1.30 -1.98
C TYR A 41 0.61 -1.93 -0.64
N LEU A 42 1.81 -2.56 -0.56
CA LEU A 42 2.34 -3.07 0.70
C LEU A 42 2.50 -1.96 1.75
N THR A 43 3.00 -0.81 1.32
CA THR A 43 3.18 0.37 2.18
C THR A 43 1.83 0.91 2.66
N GLU A 44 0.83 0.99 1.79
CA GLU A 44 -0.53 1.41 2.15
C GLU A 44 -1.16 0.47 3.18
N CYS A 45 -1.06 -0.84 2.98
CA CYS A 45 -1.54 -1.84 3.94
C CYS A 45 -0.81 -1.73 5.29
N TYR A 46 0.52 -1.52 5.27
CA TYR A 46 1.33 -1.36 6.47
C TYR A 46 0.90 -0.15 7.30
N TYR A 47 0.68 1.01 6.68
CA TYR A 47 0.24 2.20 7.40
C TYR A 47 -1.27 2.22 7.68
N GLY A 48 -2.08 1.53 6.89
CA GLY A 48 -3.53 1.54 6.99
C GLY A 48 -4.10 0.65 8.10
N SER A 49 -3.42 -0.46 8.42
CA SER A 49 -3.88 -1.41 9.43
C SER A 49 -3.06 -1.29 10.72
N THR A 50 -3.74 -0.97 11.80
CA THR A 50 -3.10 -0.82 13.12
C THR A 50 -2.49 -2.13 13.60
N THR A 51 -3.21 -3.24 13.45
CA THR A 51 -2.75 -4.56 13.90
C THR A 51 -1.58 -5.04 13.06
N HIS A 52 -1.68 -4.94 11.73
CA HIS A 52 -0.63 -5.34 10.82
C HIS A 52 0.66 -4.55 11.05
N LYS A 53 0.55 -3.21 11.17
CA LYS A 53 1.70 -2.35 11.46
C LYS A 53 2.38 -2.74 12.78
N ALA A 54 1.60 -2.89 13.86
CA ALA A 54 2.15 -3.21 15.18
C ALA A 54 2.93 -4.52 15.17
N VAL A 55 2.44 -5.54 14.46
CA VAL A 55 3.14 -6.83 14.33
C VAL A 55 4.40 -6.68 13.49
N CYS A 56 4.34 -5.97 12.36
CA CYS A 56 5.53 -5.73 11.54
C CYS A 56 6.61 -4.99 12.33
N ASP A 57 6.27 -3.92 13.03
CA ASP A 57 7.22 -3.15 13.86
C ASP A 57 7.84 -4.03 14.96
N THR A 58 7.02 -4.89 15.58
CA THR A 58 7.51 -5.84 16.58
C THR A 58 8.54 -6.79 15.98
N TYR A 59 8.27 -7.38 14.81
CA TYR A 59 9.23 -8.26 14.15
C TYR A 59 10.48 -7.53 13.68
N ILE A 60 10.37 -6.31 13.17
CA ILE A 60 11.52 -5.48 12.80
C ILE A 60 12.44 -5.29 14.02
N ASN A 61 11.86 -4.89 15.16
CA ASN A 61 12.60 -4.70 16.40
C ASN A 61 13.19 -6.00 16.94
N LEU A 62 12.49 -7.12 16.84
CA LEU A 62 13.00 -8.43 17.28
C LEU A 62 14.15 -8.93 16.38
N ILE A 63 14.06 -8.74 15.07
CA ILE A 63 15.13 -9.12 14.13
C ILE A 63 16.36 -8.24 14.33
N TYR A 64 16.14 -6.93 14.50
CA TYR A 64 17.22 -5.99 14.77
C TYR A 64 17.89 -6.28 16.12
N GLY A 65 17.08 -6.54 17.16
CA GLY A 65 17.55 -6.85 18.52
C GLY A 65 18.49 -5.75 19.06
N GLN A 66 19.75 -6.09 19.26
CA GLN A 66 20.82 -5.17 19.62
C GLN A 66 21.66 -4.72 18.40
N GLY A 67 21.19 -5.00 17.18
CA GLY A 67 21.97 -4.81 15.97
C GLY A 67 23.01 -5.91 15.76
N LEU A 68 23.91 -5.68 14.81
CA LEU A 68 25.09 -6.51 14.68
C LEU A 68 26.02 -6.21 15.86
N VAL A 69 26.64 -7.24 16.42
CA VAL A 69 27.59 -7.10 17.55
C VAL A 69 28.91 -7.73 17.17
N GLU A 70 29.97 -7.18 17.69
CA GLU A 70 31.30 -7.76 17.56
C GLU A 70 31.34 -9.13 18.26
N LYS A 71 31.93 -10.14 17.59
CA LYS A 71 31.85 -11.54 17.99
C LYS A 71 32.51 -11.81 19.34
N ASP A 72 33.64 -11.16 19.61
CA ASP A 72 34.43 -11.35 20.82
C ASP A 72 34.08 -10.31 21.90
N GLY A 73 33.11 -9.40 21.62
CA GLY A 73 32.61 -8.38 22.52
C GLY A 73 33.53 -7.15 22.64
N ASP A 74 34.55 -7.02 21.80
CA ASP A 74 35.44 -5.86 21.77
C ASP A 74 34.87 -4.76 20.85
N VAL A 75 33.89 -4.03 21.39
CA VAL A 75 33.19 -2.94 20.68
C VAL A 75 34.10 -1.70 20.45
N GLU A 76 35.28 -1.66 21.01
CA GLU A 76 36.26 -0.58 20.82
C GLU A 76 37.35 -0.96 19.81
N SER A 77 37.31 -2.17 19.24
CA SER A 77 38.27 -2.59 18.24
C SER A 77 38.24 -1.67 16.99
N ALA A 78 39.40 -1.38 16.43
CA ALA A 78 39.49 -0.51 15.25
C ALA A 78 38.75 -1.11 14.06
N GLU A 79 38.74 -2.42 13.92
CA GLU A 79 38.04 -3.18 12.91
C GLU A 79 36.51 -3.01 13.04
N TRP A 80 35.99 -3.10 14.27
CA TRP A 80 34.57 -2.91 14.52
C TRP A 80 34.10 -1.46 14.22
N LEU A 81 34.87 -0.49 14.71
CA LEU A 81 34.56 0.91 14.43
C LEU A 81 34.61 1.22 12.94
N THR A 82 35.58 0.68 12.21
CA THR A 82 35.66 0.79 10.74
C THR A 82 34.46 0.11 10.06
N PHE A 83 34.02 -1.05 10.56
CA PHE A 83 32.83 -1.71 10.04
C PHE A 83 31.58 -0.85 10.23
N LEU A 84 31.36 -0.23 11.37
CA LEU A 84 30.24 0.68 11.62
C LEU A 84 30.29 1.95 10.76
N GLU A 85 31.47 2.43 10.42
CA GLU A 85 31.61 3.52 9.44
C GLU A 85 31.21 3.10 8.03
N ILE A 86 31.45 1.84 7.66
CA ILE A 86 31.07 1.27 6.36
C ILE A 86 29.57 0.98 6.32
N PHE A 87 29.01 0.42 7.39
CA PHE A 87 27.62 -0.04 7.46
C PHE A 87 26.97 0.41 8.78
N SER A 88 26.33 1.57 8.75
CA SER A 88 25.76 2.21 9.93
C SER A 88 24.61 1.39 10.53
N GLU A 89 24.39 1.52 11.83
CA GLU A 89 23.25 0.91 12.53
C GLU A 89 21.91 1.36 11.94
N GLU A 90 21.82 2.60 11.49
CA GLU A 90 20.63 3.13 10.85
C GLU A 90 20.33 2.42 9.51
N ASP A 91 21.35 2.18 8.69
CA ASP A 91 21.19 1.44 7.44
C ASP A 91 20.83 -0.03 7.68
N GLN A 92 21.39 -0.65 8.72
CA GLN A 92 21.03 -2.00 9.15
C GLN A 92 19.55 -2.09 9.51
N HIS A 93 19.04 -1.15 10.31
CA HIS A 93 17.64 -1.11 10.71
C HIS A 93 16.70 -0.89 9.52
N ARG A 94 17.08 0.01 8.59
CA ARG A 94 16.30 0.26 7.36
C ARG A 94 16.24 -0.97 6.45
N ILE A 95 17.32 -1.70 6.30
CA ILE A 95 17.38 -2.96 5.53
C ILE A 95 16.43 -4.02 6.12
N ILE A 96 16.43 -4.16 7.46
CA ILE A 96 15.52 -5.08 8.15
C ILE A 96 14.06 -4.66 7.96
N SER A 97 13.80 -3.34 8.00
CA SER A 97 12.46 -2.81 7.75
C SER A 97 11.96 -3.14 6.35
N ASP A 98 12.78 -2.89 5.32
CA ASP A 98 12.44 -3.26 3.93
C ASP A 98 12.24 -4.76 3.79
N PHE A 99 13.12 -5.57 4.38
CA PHE A 99 13.00 -7.03 4.34
C PHE A 99 11.68 -7.52 4.95
N LYS A 100 11.26 -6.98 6.08
CA LYS A 100 9.99 -7.36 6.70
C LYS A 100 8.79 -6.85 5.94
N ILE A 101 8.83 -5.59 5.47
CA ILE A 101 7.67 -4.96 4.81
C ILE A 101 7.53 -5.41 3.36
N TYR A 102 8.64 -5.51 2.62
CA TYR A 102 8.61 -5.83 1.18
C TYR A 102 8.95 -7.29 0.85
N GLY A 103 9.45 -8.06 1.82
CA GLY A 103 9.92 -9.43 1.60
C GLY A 103 11.32 -9.53 0.99
N GLU A 104 11.92 -8.40 0.67
CA GLU A 104 13.25 -8.25 0.10
C GLU A 104 13.81 -6.85 0.39
N PHE A 105 15.11 -6.69 0.30
CA PHE A 105 15.77 -5.42 0.54
C PHE A 105 16.82 -5.11 -0.52
N SER A 106 17.23 -3.85 -0.60
CA SER A 106 18.33 -3.44 -1.45
C SER A 106 19.32 -2.53 -0.72
N ALA A 107 20.57 -2.62 -1.11
CA ALA A 107 21.65 -1.80 -0.60
C ALA A 107 22.55 -1.33 -1.74
N GLN A 108 23.03 -0.11 -1.61
CA GLN A 108 24.03 0.46 -2.47
C GLN A 108 25.41 0.14 -1.89
N VAL A 109 26.25 -0.50 -2.69
CA VAL A 109 27.62 -0.87 -2.32
C VAL A 109 28.57 0.04 -3.07
N ILE A 110 29.32 0.84 -2.33
CA ILE A 110 30.23 1.85 -2.88
C ILE A 110 31.67 1.40 -2.63
N PRO A 111 32.43 1.02 -3.68
CA PRO A 111 33.84 0.68 -3.53
C PRO A 111 34.72 1.93 -3.49
N THR A 112 35.88 1.82 -2.83
CA THR A 112 36.95 2.81 -2.94
C THR A 112 37.78 2.59 -4.22
N ARG A 113 38.64 3.56 -4.56
CA ARG A 113 39.57 3.45 -5.68
C ARG A 113 40.53 2.24 -5.60
N GLY A 114 40.71 1.66 -4.43
CA GLY A 114 41.53 0.46 -4.18
C GLY A 114 40.78 -0.86 -4.23
N LYS A 115 39.52 -0.89 -4.68
CA LYS A 115 38.61 -2.05 -4.63
C LYS A 115 38.29 -2.55 -3.21
N THR A 116 38.58 -1.77 -2.19
CA THR A 116 38.09 -2.00 -0.83
C THR A 116 36.68 -1.44 -0.70
N LEU A 117 35.87 -2.05 0.13
CA LEU A 117 34.53 -1.56 0.44
C LEU A 117 34.63 -0.21 1.16
N SER A 118 33.90 0.80 0.69
CA SER A 118 33.87 2.12 1.28
C SER A 118 32.63 2.35 2.12
N LYS A 119 31.46 2.02 1.55
CA LYS A 119 30.16 2.18 2.23
C LYS A 119 29.14 1.19 1.72
N ILE A 120 28.27 0.78 2.64
CA ILE A 120 27.01 0.09 2.36
C ILE A 120 25.91 1.03 2.84
N LEU A 121 25.06 1.50 1.93
CA LEU A 121 23.95 2.37 2.25
C LEU A 121 22.63 1.67 1.92
N HIS A 122 21.65 1.82 2.79
CA HIS A 122 20.30 1.36 2.47
C HIS A 122 19.78 2.06 1.21
N LEU A 123 19.16 1.30 0.33
CA LEU A 123 18.47 1.80 -0.83
C LEU A 123 17.05 1.23 -0.84
N GLU A 124 16.06 2.09 -0.66
CA GLU A 124 14.66 1.67 -0.52
C GLU A 124 14.23 0.74 -1.67
N LYS A 125 13.78 -0.47 -1.32
CA LYS A 125 13.50 -1.53 -2.30
C LYS A 125 12.41 -1.15 -3.30
N SER A 126 11.45 -0.35 -2.89
CA SER A 126 10.39 0.17 -3.78
C SER A 126 10.93 0.94 -4.99
N LYS A 127 12.13 1.48 -4.89
CA LYS A 127 12.81 2.28 -5.93
C LYS A 127 13.72 1.48 -6.83
N VAL A 128 13.99 0.20 -6.47
CA VAL A 128 14.94 -0.67 -7.17
C VAL A 128 14.24 -1.84 -7.82
N VAL A 129 14.47 -2.03 -9.10
CA VAL A 129 13.92 -3.14 -9.87
C VAL A 129 15.03 -3.90 -10.61
N PRO A 130 14.87 -5.21 -10.85
CA PRO A 130 15.88 -6.00 -11.56
C PRO A 130 15.88 -5.70 -13.06
N SER A 131 17.04 -5.91 -13.69
CA SER A 131 17.11 -6.07 -15.14
C SER A 131 16.36 -7.33 -15.57
N VAL A 132 16.07 -7.41 -16.89
CA VAL A 132 15.64 -8.69 -17.48
C VAL A 132 16.78 -9.68 -17.31
N ALA A 133 16.44 -10.91 -16.88
CA ALA A 133 17.42 -11.97 -16.70
C ALA A 133 18.12 -12.33 -18.02
N ASP A 134 19.37 -12.73 -17.94
CA ASP A 134 20.12 -13.26 -19.05
C ASP A 134 19.64 -14.68 -19.45
N ASP A 135 20.22 -15.25 -20.50
CA ASP A 135 19.89 -16.60 -21.00
C ASP A 135 20.13 -17.72 -19.96
N LEU A 136 20.87 -17.44 -18.90
CA LEU A 136 21.15 -18.35 -17.79
C LEU A 136 20.26 -18.08 -16.57
N GLY A 137 19.37 -17.08 -16.64
CA GLY A 137 18.49 -16.69 -15.55
C GLY A 137 19.15 -15.77 -14.52
N ASN A 138 20.32 -15.18 -14.81
CA ASN A 138 21.00 -14.28 -13.87
C ASN A 138 20.55 -12.84 -14.05
N ILE A 139 20.43 -12.11 -12.94
CA ILE A 139 20.20 -10.67 -12.92
C ILE A 139 21.56 -10.00 -12.79
N THR A 140 22.00 -9.31 -13.85
CA THR A 140 23.33 -8.69 -13.92
C THR A 140 23.34 -7.22 -13.56
N SER A 141 22.17 -6.58 -13.52
CA SER A 141 22.03 -5.18 -13.15
C SER A 141 20.70 -4.90 -12.47
N TYR A 142 20.61 -3.76 -11.82
CA TYR A 142 19.41 -3.21 -11.22
C TYR A 142 19.18 -1.78 -11.70
N TRP A 143 17.92 -1.40 -11.78
CA TRP A 143 17.50 -0.06 -12.18
C TRP A 143 16.91 0.68 -11.01
N TYR A 144 17.31 1.92 -10.82
CA TYR A 144 16.83 2.82 -9.78
C TYR A 144 16.03 3.96 -10.40
N SER A 145 14.85 4.25 -9.85
CA SER A 145 14.10 5.47 -10.12
C SER A 145 13.59 6.05 -8.81
N LYS A 146 13.62 7.36 -8.67
CA LYS A 146 13.06 8.06 -7.50
C LYS A 146 11.56 7.80 -7.34
N ASP A 147 10.85 7.65 -8.47
CA ASP A 147 9.41 7.39 -8.52
C ASP A 147 9.07 6.73 -9.86
N TRP A 148 8.73 5.46 -9.83
CA TRP A 148 8.40 4.67 -11.01
C TRP A 148 7.12 5.12 -11.70
N SER A 149 6.22 5.82 -11.00
CA SER A 149 5.02 6.40 -11.59
C SER A 149 5.33 7.59 -12.49
N LYS A 150 6.49 8.22 -12.31
CA LYS A 150 6.97 9.41 -13.03
C LYS A 150 8.20 9.13 -13.89
N GLN A 151 8.51 7.87 -14.18
CA GLN A 151 9.72 7.46 -14.89
C GLN A 151 9.94 8.12 -16.28
N TRP A 152 8.92 8.77 -16.83
CA TRP A 152 8.97 9.51 -18.11
C TRP A 152 9.25 11.01 -17.93
N GLN A 153 9.27 11.49 -16.70
CA GLN A 153 9.48 12.91 -16.40
C GLN A 153 10.97 13.16 -16.16
N GLN A 154 11.41 14.36 -16.53
CA GLN A 154 12.78 14.78 -16.29
C GLN A 154 13.15 14.71 -14.80
N GLY A 155 14.28 14.07 -14.50
CA GLY A 155 14.80 13.85 -13.14
C GLY A 155 14.25 12.63 -12.41
N TYR A 156 13.39 11.83 -13.07
CA TYR A 156 12.88 10.55 -12.59
C TYR A 156 13.23 9.38 -13.51
N GLU A 157 14.06 9.63 -14.52
CA GLU A 157 14.51 8.61 -15.45
C GLU A 157 15.21 7.47 -14.71
N PRO A 158 14.91 6.21 -15.06
CA PRO A 158 15.59 5.07 -14.47
C PRO A 158 17.09 5.07 -14.78
N VAL A 159 17.91 4.84 -13.77
CA VAL A 159 19.37 4.73 -13.88
C VAL A 159 19.77 3.29 -13.60
N GLU A 160 20.58 2.72 -14.48
CA GLU A 160 21.09 1.37 -14.36
C GLU A 160 22.37 1.35 -13.51
N TYR A 161 22.46 0.36 -12.61
CA TYR A 161 23.62 0.05 -11.79
C TYR A 161 23.94 -1.44 -11.91
N PRO A 162 25.21 -1.84 -11.96
CA PRO A 162 25.58 -3.24 -11.96
C PRO A 162 25.13 -3.91 -10.65
N ALA A 163 24.74 -5.19 -10.73
CA ALA A 163 24.56 -6.03 -9.57
C ALA A 163 25.90 -6.26 -8.88
N MET A 164 25.88 -6.49 -7.56
CA MET A 164 27.10 -6.73 -6.79
C MET A 164 27.93 -7.87 -7.40
N GLY A 165 29.20 -7.58 -7.70
CA GLY A 165 30.14 -8.48 -8.38
C GLY A 165 30.12 -8.42 -9.90
N HIS A 166 29.25 -7.64 -10.53
CA HIS A 166 29.20 -7.43 -11.98
C HIS A 166 29.76 -6.08 -12.44
N GLY A 167 30.09 -5.19 -11.51
CA GLY A 167 30.66 -3.88 -11.81
C GLY A 167 32.10 -3.94 -12.36
N LYS A 168 32.44 -2.96 -13.20
CA LYS A 168 33.76 -2.81 -13.78
C LYS A 168 34.57 -1.78 -12.98
N GLY A 169 35.36 -2.26 -12.01
CA GLY A 169 36.27 -1.39 -11.27
C GLY A 169 35.67 -0.71 -10.08
N ASN A 170 35.59 0.63 -10.07
CA ASN A 170 35.15 1.43 -8.91
C ASN A 170 33.70 1.92 -9.08
N GLU A 171 32.88 1.18 -9.78
CA GLU A 171 31.46 1.52 -9.98
C GLU A 171 30.67 1.20 -8.72
N THR A 172 29.67 2.03 -8.40
CA THR A 172 28.69 1.71 -7.40
C THR A 172 27.83 0.55 -7.87
N GLU A 173 27.68 -0.46 -7.02
CA GLU A 173 26.91 -1.67 -7.28
C GLU A 173 25.66 -1.70 -6.41
N ILE A 174 24.63 -2.45 -6.83
CA ILE A 174 23.45 -2.71 -6.02
C ILE A 174 23.44 -4.17 -5.60
N TYR A 175 23.28 -4.39 -4.30
CA TYR A 175 22.97 -5.68 -3.73
C TYR A 175 21.48 -5.78 -3.43
N VAL A 176 20.84 -6.88 -3.82
CA VAL A 176 19.47 -7.22 -3.46
C VAL A 176 19.45 -8.53 -2.72
N GLY A 177 19.00 -8.49 -1.46
CA GLY A 177 18.77 -9.66 -0.65
C GLY A 177 17.31 -10.07 -0.73
N LYS A 178 17.05 -11.30 -1.18
CA LYS A 178 15.70 -11.86 -1.26
C LYS A 178 15.71 -13.35 -0.91
N PRO A 179 14.75 -13.84 -0.12
CA PRO A 179 14.56 -15.27 0.09
C PRO A 179 13.99 -15.91 -1.16
N TYR A 180 14.18 -17.24 -1.28
CA TYR A 180 13.52 -18.02 -2.30
C TYR A 180 12.01 -18.08 -2.03
N ASN A 181 11.20 -17.69 -3.01
CA ASN A 181 9.76 -17.84 -2.99
C ASN A 181 9.31 -18.72 -4.17
N VAL A 182 8.47 -19.72 -3.89
CA VAL A 182 7.99 -20.67 -4.88
C VAL A 182 7.25 -19.94 -6.02
N GLY A 183 7.69 -20.18 -7.26
CA GLY A 183 7.09 -19.60 -8.46
C GLY A 183 7.41 -18.13 -8.67
N LYS A 184 8.46 -17.62 -8.03
CA LYS A 184 8.95 -16.24 -8.20
C LYS A 184 10.39 -16.23 -8.71
N GLU A 185 10.62 -15.51 -9.77
CA GLU A 185 11.92 -15.39 -10.42
C GLU A 185 12.59 -14.06 -10.05
N TYR A 186 11.92 -12.96 -10.33
CA TYR A 186 12.48 -11.60 -10.20
C TYR A 186 12.36 -11.02 -8.80
N PHE A 187 11.24 -11.26 -8.14
CA PHE A 187 10.87 -10.63 -6.87
C PHE A 187 10.59 -11.66 -5.80
N SER A 188 10.68 -11.25 -4.55
CA SER A 188 10.22 -12.01 -3.40
C SER A 188 8.94 -11.39 -2.84
N ASP A 189 8.08 -12.21 -2.27
CA ASP A 189 6.89 -11.74 -1.56
C ASP A 189 7.17 -11.71 -0.05
N PRO A 190 6.57 -10.79 0.71
CA PRO A 190 6.67 -10.82 2.17
C PRO A 190 5.99 -12.08 2.73
N ASP A 191 6.51 -12.57 3.85
CA ASP A 191 6.03 -13.79 4.52
C ASP A 191 4.57 -13.71 4.98
N TYR A 192 4.05 -12.50 5.12
CA TYR A 192 2.69 -12.19 5.53
C TYR A 192 1.72 -11.93 4.35
N LEU A 193 2.11 -12.18 3.11
CA LEU A 193 1.27 -11.89 1.93
C LEU A 193 -0.22 -12.26 2.09
N PRO A 194 -0.60 -13.42 2.70
CA PRO A 194 -1.99 -13.80 2.90
C PRO A 194 -2.77 -12.90 3.87
N VAL A 195 -2.07 -12.07 4.64
CA VAL A 195 -2.67 -11.15 5.63
C VAL A 195 -3.24 -9.89 4.97
N LEU A 196 -2.73 -9.49 3.81
CA LEU A 196 -3.05 -8.21 3.17
C LEU A 196 -4.57 -7.95 3.02
N PRO A 197 -5.42 -8.91 2.61
CA PRO A 197 -6.85 -8.67 2.53
C PRO A 197 -7.50 -8.32 3.89
N TYR A 198 -6.97 -8.87 4.98
CA TYR A 198 -7.45 -8.58 6.34
C TYR A 198 -6.94 -7.23 6.84
N ALA A 199 -5.72 -6.84 6.47
CA ALA A 199 -5.18 -5.53 6.77
C ALA A 199 -5.97 -4.42 6.04
N GLU A 200 -6.27 -4.61 4.77
CA GLU A 200 -7.13 -3.72 3.98
C GLU A 200 -8.54 -3.64 4.57
N PHE A 201 -9.11 -4.79 4.96
CA PHE A 201 -10.41 -4.84 5.60
C PHE A 201 -10.44 -4.05 6.93
N GLU A 202 -9.42 -4.20 7.80
CA GLU A 202 -9.32 -3.44 9.05
C GLU A 202 -9.32 -1.92 8.79
N GLN A 203 -8.59 -1.48 7.76
CA GLN A 203 -8.56 -0.07 7.33
C GLN A 203 -9.92 0.41 6.83
N GLU A 204 -10.60 -0.38 6.01
CA GLU A 204 -11.90 0.00 5.45
C GLU A 204 -12.99 0.06 6.52
N VAL A 205 -12.95 -0.82 7.52
CA VAL A 205 -13.83 -0.75 8.68
C VAL A 205 -13.62 0.56 9.45
N ALA A 206 -12.37 0.94 9.72
CA ALA A 206 -12.08 2.21 10.39
C ALA A 206 -12.58 3.42 9.56
N ASN A 207 -12.34 3.42 8.25
CA ASN A 207 -12.85 4.44 7.34
C ASN A 207 -14.38 4.51 7.32
N TYR A 208 -15.06 3.36 7.36
CA TYR A 208 -16.51 3.28 7.43
C TYR A 208 -17.05 3.93 8.71
N TYR A 209 -16.49 3.59 9.89
CA TYR A 209 -16.91 4.18 11.15
C TYR A 209 -16.66 5.68 11.19
N LEU A 210 -15.53 6.16 10.69
CA LEU A 210 -15.25 7.59 10.60
C LEU A 210 -16.28 8.32 9.73
N LYS A 211 -16.62 7.76 8.57
CA LYS A 211 -17.67 8.30 7.69
C LYS A 211 -19.05 8.27 8.39
N TYR A 212 -19.39 7.17 9.05
CA TYR A 212 -20.65 7.02 9.76
C TYR A 212 -20.80 8.05 10.88
N ILE A 213 -19.76 8.27 11.67
CA ILE A 213 -19.75 9.30 12.73
C ILE A 213 -19.87 10.70 12.12
N LYS A 214 -19.08 11.01 11.09
CA LYS A 214 -19.13 12.31 10.39
C LYS A 214 -20.49 12.58 9.76
N ASN A 215 -21.21 11.55 9.36
CA ASN A 215 -22.56 11.64 8.81
C ASN A 215 -23.68 11.65 9.88
N GLY A 216 -23.34 11.94 11.14
CA GLY A 216 -24.31 12.02 12.21
C GLY A 216 -24.97 10.69 12.54
N LEU A 217 -24.21 9.59 12.49
CA LEU A 217 -24.65 8.22 12.75
C LEU A 217 -25.71 7.72 11.75
N SER A 218 -25.63 8.16 10.50
CA SER A 218 -26.50 7.66 9.43
C SER A 218 -25.67 7.23 8.20
N LEU A 219 -26.16 6.26 7.44
CA LEU A 219 -25.52 5.83 6.17
C LEU A 219 -25.73 6.83 5.05
N GLY A 220 -26.67 7.75 5.23
CA GLY A 220 -27.09 8.76 4.29
C GLY A 220 -28.52 9.17 4.54
N ASN A 221 -28.98 10.18 3.81
CA ASN A 221 -30.33 10.66 3.89
C ASN A 221 -31.01 10.51 2.54
N ILE A 222 -32.26 10.05 2.55
CA ILE A 222 -33.11 10.06 1.37
C ILE A 222 -34.03 11.29 1.48
N VAL A 223 -33.93 12.19 0.53
CA VAL A 223 -34.83 13.35 0.42
C VAL A 223 -35.86 13.03 -0.66
N ASN A 224 -37.09 12.79 -0.25
CA ASN A 224 -38.21 12.58 -1.17
C ASN A 224 -38.83 13.92 -1.54
N VAL A 225 -38.91 14.20 -2.82
CA VAL A 225 -39.52 15.43 -3.39
C VAL A 225 -40.79 15.05 -4.15
N PRO A 226 -41.98 15.23 -3.53
CA PRO A 226 -43.26 14.92 -4.20
C PRO A 226 -43.54 15.92 -5.32
N ASN A 227 -44.39 15.55 -6.26
CA ASN A 227 -44.82 16.36 -7.39
C ASN A 227 -43.69 16.91 -8.31
N SER A 228 -42.55 16.23 -8.30
CA SER A 228 -41.35 16.65 -9.07
C SER A 228 -41.22 15.97 -10.43
N GLN A 229 -42.20 15.18 -10.87
CA GLN A 229 -42.19 14.49 -12.17
C GLN A 229 -42.13 15.46 -13.36
N HIS A 230 -42.76 16.63 -13.23
CA HIS A 230 -42.86 17.64 -14.30
C HIS A 230 -41.66 18.61 -14.30
N TRP A 231 -40.73 18.48 -13.34
CA TRP A 231 -39.58 19.34 -13.29
C TRP A 231 -38.63 19.03 -14.46
N SER A 232 -38.12 20.09 -15.07
CA SER A 232 -37.04 19.99 -16.05
C SER A 232 -35.74 19.48 -15.40
N SER A 233 -34.82 18.97 -16.20
CA SER A 233 -33.49 18.59 -15.71
C SER A 233 -32.79 19.74 -14.99
N GLU A 234 -32.93 20.96 -15.49
CA GLU A 234 -32.32 22.15 -14.89
C GLU A 234 -32.92 22.49 -13.51
N GLU A 235 -34.20 22.29 -13.30
CA GLU A 235 -34.87 22.50 -12.00
C GLU A 235 -34.45 21.45 -11.00
N LYS A 236 -34.33 20.19 -11.44
CA LYS A 236 -33.82 19.09 -10.59
C LYS A 236 -32.39 19.35 -10.17
N ASP A 237 -31.53 19.77 -11.09
CA ASP A 237 -30.12 20.09 -10.82
C ASP A 237 -29.98 21.29 -9.85
N LYS A 238 -30.77 22.32 -10.03
CA LYS A 238 -30.83 23.47 -9.10
C LYS A 238 -31.28 23.06 -7.70
N TYR A 239 -32.28 22.18 -7.61
CA TYR A 239 -32.74 21.68 -6.32
C TYR A 239 -31.70 20.79 -5.65
N GLU A 240 -31.08 19.89 -6.40
CA GLU A 240 -30.00 19.02 -5.92
C GLU A 240 -28.83 19.85 -5.38
N LYS A 241 -28.41 20.89 -6.09
CA LYS A 241 -27.37 21.80 -5.64
C LYS A 241 -27.76 22.51 -4.35
N LYS A 242 -28.99 22.99 -4.24
CA LYS A 242 -29.52 23.67 -3.06
C LYS A 242 -29.60 22.75 -1.83
N VAL A 243 -30.00 21.49 -2.04
CA VAL A 243 -30.05 20.46 -0.99
C VAL A 243 -28.64 20.12 -0.53
N LYS A 244 -27.72 19.90 -1.47
CA LYS A 244 -26.31 19.68 -1.16
C LYS A 244 -25.72 20.84 -0.38
N GLU A 245 -25.89 22.07 -0.79
CA GLU A 245 -25.37 23.28 -0.10
C GLU A 245 -25.93 23.43 1.34
N ARG A 246 -27.17 23.02 1.58
CA ARG A 246 -27.81 23.14 2.91
C ARG A 246 -27.52 21.97 3.85
N LEU A 247 -27.40 20.75 3.31
CA LEU A 247 -27.18 19.55 4.11
C LEU A 247 -25.70 19.16 4.21
N THR A 248 -24.88 19.65 3.29
CA THR A 248 -23.43 19.45 3.30
C THR A 248 -22.78 20.80 3.56
N GLY A 249 -22.63 21.19 4.83
CA GLY A 249 -21.65 22.22 5.19
C GLY A 249 -20.26 21.72 4.75
N SER A 250 -19.27 22.60 4.61
CA SER A 250 -17.96 22.37 4.00
C SER A 250 -17.17 21.14 4.49
N ASP A 251 -17.59 20.51 5.60
CA ASP A 251 -16.96 19.32 6.20
C ASP A 251 -17.88 18.08 6.29
N ASN A 252 -19.16 18.19 5.93
CA ASN A 252 -20.12 17.08 6.05
C ASN A 252 -20.56 16.59 4.66
N ALA A 253 -19.77 15.71 4.07
CA ALA A 253 -20.17 14.96 2.87
C ALA A 253 -21.23 13.88 3.21
N ASN A 254 -22.38 14.29 3.72
CA ASN A 254 -23.53 13.39 3.87
C ASN A 254 -23.94 12.92 2.48
N GLN A 255 -23.95 11.61 2.29
CA GLN A 255 -24.55 11.05 1.08
C GLN A 255 -26.06 11.34 1.12
N VAL A 256 -26.52 12.17 0.19
CA VAL A 256 -27.93 12.51 0.04
C VAL A 256 -28.41 11.90 -1.25
N LEU A 257 -29.35 10.98 -1.16
CA LEU A 257 -30.10 10.46 -2.29
C LEU A 257 -31.38 11.29 -2.46
N ILE A 258 -31.54 11.96 -3.59
CA ILE A 258 -32.75 12.72 -3.87
C ILE A 258 -33.64 11.87 -4.75
N SER A 259 -34.86 11.61 -4.27
CA SER A 259 -35.90 10.89 -5.00
C SER A 259 -36.96 11.88 -5.49
N PHE A 260 -37.07 12.02 -6.79
CA PHE A 260 -38.12 12.84 -7.43
C PHE A 260 -39.33 11.97 -7.74
N ASN A 261 -40.42 12.18 -6.99
CA ASN A 261 -41.59 11.32 -7.02
C ASN A 261 -42.79 11.98 -7.77
N GLY A 262 -43.76 11.13 -8.15
CA GLY A 262 -44.97 11.51 -8.79
C GLY A 262 -45.98 12.28 -7.93
N ALA A 263 -47.18 12.43 -8.46
CA ALA A 263 -48.25 13.19 -7.86
C ALA A 263 -48.70 12.57 -6.51
N ASP A 264 -48.05 12.95 -5.45
CA ASP A 264 -48.49 12.71 -4.08
C ASP A 264 -48.56 14.06 -3.35
N THR A 265 -49.59 14.25 -2.56
CA THR A 265 -49.82 15.48 -1.79
C THR A 265 -48.99 15.51 -0.50
N SER A 266 -48.17 14.53 -0.28
CA SER A 266 -47.33 14.43 0.96
C SER A 266 -46.22 15.50 0.95
N PRO A 267 -45.91 16.09 2.11
CA PRO A 267 -44.77 17.01 2.19
C PRO A 267 -43.43 16.29 1.90
N SER A 268 -42.44 17.05 1.50
CA SER A 268 -41.07 16.52 1.34
C SER A 268 -40.59 15.88 2.66
N THR A 269 -40.11 14.67 2.59
CA THR A 269 -39.57 13.93 3.74
C THR A 269 -38.08 13.73 3.63
N ILE A 270 -37.41 13.74 4.77
CA ILE A 270 -36.01 13.36 4.89
C ILE A 270 -35.95 12.12 5.78
N GLU A 271 -35.53 11.01 5.21
CA GLU A 271 -35.42 9.74 5.93
C GLU A 271 -33.96 9.35 6.04
N SER A 272 -33.48 9.14 7.26
CA SER A 272 -32.13 8.62 7.50
C SER A 272 -32.09 7.11 7.31
N ILE A 273 -31.15 6.64 6.51
CA ILE A 273 -30.92 5.21 6.33
C ILE A 273 -30.19 4.71 7.58
N LYS A 274 -30.89 3.96 8.42
CA LYS A 274 -30.34 3.33 9.62
C LYS A 274 -30.07 1.86 9.34
N ASN A 275 -28.95 1.36 9.85
CA ASN A 275 -28.63 -0.06 9.84
C ASN A 275 -28.35 -0.52 11.28
N ASP A 276 -29.42 -0.85 12.00
CA ASP A 276 -29.37 -1.18 13.44
C ASP A 276 -28.59 -2.48 13.73
N TYR A 277 -28.35 -3.32 12.73
CA TYR A 277 -27.63 -4.59 12.88
C TYR A 277 -26.17 -4.54 12.38
N ALA A 278 -25.77 -3.47 11.72
CA ALA A 278 -24.42 -3.34 11.15
C ALA A 278 -23.36 -3.45 12.26
N HIS A 279 -23.54 -2.81 13.40
CA HIS A 279 -22.56 -2.79 14.47
C HIS A 279 -22.14 -4.19 14.94
N LYS A 280 -23.09 -5.08 15.19
CA LYS A 280 -22.78 -6.46 15.67
C LYS A 280 -22.03 -7.29 14.65
N GLN A 281 -22.36 -7.13 13.36
CA GLN A 281 -21.66 -7.84 12.28
C GLN A 281 -20.23 -7.31 12.09
N TRP A 282 -20.07 -5.98 12.14
CA TRP A 282 -18.78 -5.36 12.00
C TRP A 282 -17.83 -5.65 13.16
N ASP A 283 -18.33 -5.65 14.39
CA ASP A 283 -17.55 -6.02 15.58
C ASP A 283 -16.98 -7.44 15.44
N PHE A 284 -17.82 -8.41 15.07
CA PHE A 284 -17.36 -9.78 14.82
C PHE A 284 -16.30 -9.85 13.74
N LEU A 285 -16.54 -9.21 12.59
CA LEU A 285 -15.61 -9.22 11.45
C LEU A 285 -14.29 -8.51 11.79
N THR A 286 -14.32 -7.47 12.61
CA THR A 286 -13.10 -6.77 13.06
C THR A 286 -12.25 -7.65 13.96
N VAL A 287 -12.87 -8.38 14.89
CA VAL A 287 -12.17 -9.33 15.77
C VAL A 287 -11.56 -10.46 14.93
N GLU A 288 -12.34 -11.00 14.00
CA GLU A 288 -11.87 -12.05 13.07
C GLU A 288 -10.69 -11.56 12.22
N ALA A 289 -10.76 -10.37 11.64
CA ALA A 289 -9.68 -9.81 10.85
C ALA A 289 -8.38 -9.68 11.67
N ARG A 290 -8.44 -9.18 12.88
CA ARG A 290 -7.28 -9.10 13.79
C ARG A 290 -6.69 -10.47 14.07
N GLN A 291 -7.53 -11.46 14.33
CA GLN A 291 -7.08 -12.83 14.59
C GLN A 291 -6.39 -13.43 13.37
N GLN A 292 -6.92 -13.20 12.18
CA GLN A 292 -6.32 -13.65 10.92
C GLN A 292 -4.98 -12.94 10.64
N ILE A 293 -4.89 -11.64 10.95
CA ILE A 293 -3.62 -10.89 10.86
C ILE A 293 -2.58 -11.52 11.79
N LEU A 294 -2.90 -11.74 13.05
CA LEU A 294 -1.99 -12.35 14.01
C LEU A 294 -1.56 -13.76 13.58
N THR A 295 -2.52 -14.57 13.14
CA THR A 295 -2.26 -15.94 12.65
C THR A 295 -1.35 -15.94 11.44
N GLY A 296 -1.61 -15.11 10.43
CA GLY A 296 -0.80 -15.04 9.22
C GLY A 296 0.62 -14.51 9.46
N HIS A 297 0.82 -13.70 10.48
CA HIS A 297 2.13 -13.29 10.97
C HIS A 297 2.79 -14.30 11.91
N LYS A 298 2.13 -15.42 12.24
CA LYS A 298 2.60 -16.38 13.24
C LYS A 298 2.81 -15.75 14.63
N ALA A 299 2.06 -14.68 14.93
CA ALA A 299 2.12 -13.92 16.20
C ALA A 299 1.05 -14.38 17.21
N THR A 300 0.51 -15.56 17.05
CA THR A 300 -0.41 -16.18 18.02
C THR A 300 0.35 -16.75 19.19
N SER A 301 -0.12 -16.43 20.40
CA SER A 301 0.34 -17.03 21.66
C SER A 301 -0.06 -18.49 21.76
#